data_2e6acbf0df362d30af49891c22f67c55
#
_entry.id   2e6acbf0df362d30af49891c22f67c55
#
_cell.length_a   1.000
_cell.length_b   1.000
_cell.length_c   1.000
_cell.angle_alpha   90.00
_cell.angle_beta   90.00
_cell.angle_gamma   90.00
#
_symmetry.space_group_name_H-M   'P 1'
#
loop_
_entity.id
_entity.type
_entity.pdbx_description
1 polymer ?
#
loop_
_entity_poly.entity_id
_entity_poly.type
_entity_poly.pdbx_seq_one_letter_code
_entity_poly.pdbx_strand_id
1 'polypeptide(L)'
;DDLKLETWLNEYIWPLEAHLNGEYCYAGALLGCVEMIKSGTTTFNDMYFYMDHVAEAVKETGLRAVISHGMIDFDDEEKKKAEIKESKRIIKKCHGMADGRVKVALGPHSPYTCSRELLEEVRSLADEHGLFIHIHVAETKDEVRQVKEKYGERPFTYLDEIGFLGEDVIAAHAVWLSSSEIHLLKSRGVKLSHNPTSNMKLASGISPVNELINSGLCVSLGTDGAASNNNLDMIEEMKIAALSQKIKNMSPTALDAGTVFKMATINGAAALGMADEIGTIEANKKADLALINTKRSHLTPWRNPASHLVYAASGCDIETVICDGEILMENGKLKSLDEKYVIELAESAAEDLISKA
;
A
#
# COMPACT_ATOMS: atom_id res chain seq x y z
N ASP A 1 -15.25 9.50 8.86
CA ASP A 1 -15.91 8.34 8.23
C ASP A 1 -17.17 8.78 7.46
N ASP A 2 -17.67 7.90 6.56
CA ASP A 2 -18.95 8.07 5.83
C ASP A 2 -19.00 9.31 4.91
N LEU A 3 -17.87 9.66 4.30
CA LEU A 3 -17.72 10.78 3.38
C LEU A 3 -17.23 10.33 2.00
N LYS A 4 -17.57 11.10 0.96
CA LYS A 4 -16.95 10.91 -0.36
C LYS A 4 -15.48 11.31 -0.32
N LEU A 5 -14.64 10.65 -1.12
CA LEU A 5 -13.18 10.89 -1.16
C LEU A 5 -12.83 12.38 -1.27
N GLU A 6 -13.44 13.12 -2.19
CA GLU A 6 -13.15 14.54 -2.42
C GLU A 6 -13.47 15.41 -1.19
N THR A 7 -14.66 15.22 -0.59
CA THR A 7 -15.07 15.93 0.64
C THR A 7 -14.16 15.53 1.81
N TRP A 8 -13.85 14.25 1.95
CA TRP A 8 -13.01 13.72 2.99
C TRP A 8 -11.59 14.30 2.93
N LEU A 9 -10.97 14.33 1.74
CA LEU A 9 -9.64 14.92 1.56
C LEU A 9 -9.64 16.42 1.81
N ASN A 10 -10.53 17.19 1.13
CA ASN A 10 -10.47 18.66 1.14
C ASN A 10 -10.91 19.28 2.46
N GLU A 11 -11.89 18.70 3.14
CA GLU A 11 -12.52 19.32 4.31
C GLU A 11 -11.99 18.76 5.64
N TYR A 12 -11.38 17.54 5.64
CA TYR A 12 -10.97 16.88 6.87
C TYR A 12 -9.50 16.46 6.89
N ILE A 13 -8.99 15.82 5.83
CA ILE A 13 -7.64 15.26 5.86
C ILE A 13 -6.59 16.34 5.60
N TRP A 14 -6.62 17.02 4.47
CA TRP A 14 -5.62 18.03 4.13
C TRP A 14 -5.53 19.19 5.14
N PRO A 15 -6.64 19.70 5.72
CA PRO A 15 -6.53 20.67 6.82
C PRO A 15 -5.78 20.16 8.05
N LEU A 16 -5.98 18.88 8.43
CA LEU A 16 -5.21 18.25 9.51
C LEU A 16 -3.75 18.02 9.10
N GLU A 17 -3.51 17.53 7.90
CA GLU A 17 -2.17 17.27 7.37
C GLU A 17 -1.30 18.52 7.27
N ALA A 18 -1.89 19.70 7.13
CA ALA A 18 -1.17 20.98 7.17
C ALA A 18 -0.46 21.24 8.52
N HIS A 19 -0.87 20.57 9.59
CA HIS A 19 -0.28 20.63 10.92
C HIS A 19 0.65 19.47 11.26
N LEU A 20 0.89 18.55 10.32
CA LEU A 20 1.77 17.41 10.52
C LEU A 20 3.22 17.84 10.75
N ASN A 21 3.91 17.02 11.51
CA ASN A 21 5.35 17.09 11.69
C ASN A 21 5.94 15.67 11.76
N GLY A 22 7.26 15.58 11.82
CA GLY A 22 7.94 14.28 11.85
C GLY A 22 7.63 13.43 13.08
N GLU A 23 7.36 14.05 14.24
CA GLU A 23 7.04 13.33 15.47
C GLU A 23 5.66 12.66 15.39
N TYR A 24 4.66 13.35 14.81
CA TYR A 24 3.32 12.74 14.59
C TYR A 24 3.39 11.59 13.58
N CYS A 25 4.13 11.79 12.48
CA CYS A 25 4.31 10.71 11.49
C CYS A 25 5.07 9.51 12.07
N TYR A 26 6.06 9.75 12.92
CA TYR A 26 6.76 8.68 13.63
C TYR A 26 5.82 7.90 14.57
N ALA A 27 5.04 8.60 15.41
CA ALA A 27 4.10 7.98 16.34
C ALA A 27 3.03 7.15 15.61
N GLY A 28 2.43 7.72 14.54
CA GLY A 28 1.47 7.02 13.70
C GLY A 28 2.07 5.81 12.98
N ALA A 29 3.29 5.95 12.46
CA ALA A 29 4.00 4.85 11.82
C ALA A 29 4.35 3.71 12.79
N LEU A 30 4.77 4.03 14.03
CA LEU A 30 5.00 3.01 15.06
C LEU A 30 3.71 2.24 15.37
N LEU A 31 2.58 2.95 15.56
CA LEU A 31 1.29 2.31 15.82
C LEU A 31 0.87 1.41 14.65
N GLY A 32 0.98 1.92 13.41
CA GLY A 32 0.69 1.13 12.20
C GLY A 32 1.59 -0.10 12.07
N CYS A 33 2.88 0.03 12.36
CA CYS A 33 3.81 -1.11 12.37
C CYS A 33 3.43 -2.15 13.43
N VAL A 34 3.02 -1.73 14.64
CA VAL A 34 2.54 -2.66 15.68
C VAL A 34 1.31 -3.42 15.21
N GLU A 35 0.33 -2.74 14.61
CA GLU A 35 -0.88 -3.36 14.08
C GLU A 35 -0.55 -4.36 12.95
N MET A 36 0.31 -3.97 12.02
CA MET A 36 0.78 -4.84 10.93
C MET A 36 1.51 -6.06 11.44
N ILE A 37 2.40 -5.94 12.44
CA ILE A 37 3.07 -7.09 13.06
C ILE A 37 2.04 -8.01 13.71
N LYS A 38 1.07 -7.46 14.44
CA LYS A 38 0.04 -8.25 15.15
C LYS A 38 -0.91 -8.97 14.20
N SER A 39 -1.08 -8.49 12.98
CA SER A 39 -1.88 -9.13 11.92
C SER A 39 -1.06 -9.97 10.93
N GLY A 40 0.28 -10.06 11.10
CA GLY A 40 1.15 -10.97 10.34
C GLY A 40 1.83 -10.38 9.11
N THR A 41 1.77 -9.07 8.93
CA THR A 41 2.49 -8.38 7.85
C THR A 41 3.96 -8.23 8.18
N THR A 42 4.85 -8.56 7.25
CA THR A 42 6.32 -8.42 7.38
C THR A 42 6.88 -7.31 6.51
N THR A 43 6.19 -6.99 5.42
CA THR A 43 6.64 -6.00 4.42
C THR A 43 5.46 -5.16 3.96
N PHE A 44 5.66 -3.85 3.87
CA PHE A 44 4.66 -2.92 3.35
C PHE A 44 5.26 -1.90 2.37
N ASN A 45 4.40 -1.29 1.56
CA ASN A 45 4.72 -0.17 0.67
C ASN A 45 3.89 1.02 1.10
N ASP A 46 4.53 2.17 1.33
CA ASP A 46 3.90 3.35 1.91
C ASP A 46 4.20 4.62 1.12
N MET A 47 3.22 5.50 1.04
CA MET A 47 3.34 6.83 0.47
C MET A 47 2.75 7.83 1.45
N TYR A 48 3.60 8.67 2.04
CA TYR A 48 3.15 9.73 2.94
C TYR A 48 4.18 10.85 3.08
N PHE A 49 4.06 11.68 4.11
CA PHE A 49 4.98 12.77 4.43
C PHE A 49 5.98 12.36 5.53
N TYR A 50 7.05 13.12 5.69
CA TYR A 50 8.09 12.88 6.72
C TYR A 50 8.62 11.44 6.73
N MET A 51 8.89 10.89 5.56
CA MET A 51 9.23 9.47 5.38
C MET A 51 10.54 9.05 6.05
N ASP A 52 11.41 9.97 6.40
CA ASP A 52 12.59 9.68 7.23
C ASP A 52 12.21 9.32 8.68
N HIS A 53 11.13 9.87 9.21
CA HIS A 53 10.58 9.49 10.51
C HIS A 53 9.86 8.13 10.43
N VAL A 54 9.17 7.86 9.34
CA VAL A 54 8.61 6.52 9.06
C VAL A 54 9.73 5.48 8.96
N ALA A 55 10.84 5.79 8.28
CA ALA A 55 12.00 4.89 8.18
C ALA A 55 12.60 4.55 9.55
N GLU A 56 12.66 5.50 10.50
CA GLU A 56 13.11 5.22 11.86
C GLU A 56 12.13 4.29 12.60
N ALA A 57 10.81 4.47 12.45
CA ALA A 57 9.81 3.57 13.01
C ALA A 57 9.96 2.14 12.44
N VAL A 58 10.19 2.01 11.13
CA VAL A 58 10.45 0.72 10.48
C VAL A 58 11.71 0.06 11.02
N LYS A 59 12.78 0.83 11.20
CA LYS A 59 14.04 0.35 11.77
C LYS A 59 13.86 -0.18 13.18
N GLU A 60 13.12 0.54 14.02
CA GLU A 60 12.86 0.18 15.42
C GLU A 60 11.98 -1.06 15.55
N THR A 61 10.93 -1.14 14.73
CA THR A 61 9.99 -2.27 14.74
C THR A 61 10.57 -3.56 14.15
N GLY A 62 11.58 -3.45 13.29
CA GLY A 62 12.18 -4.58 12.60
C GLY A 62 11.46 -5.01 11.31
N LEU A 63 10.40 -4.32 10.91
CA LEU A 63 9.69 -4.57 9.65
C LEU A 63 10.56 -4.24 8.43
N ARG A 64 10.11 -4.67 7.27
CA ARG A 64 10.60 -4.27 5.95
C ARG A 64 9.63 -3.29 5.32
N ALA A 65 10.14 -2.25 4.65
CA ALA A 65 9.29 -1.28 3.95
C ALA A 65 9.91 -0.77 2.64
N VAL A 66 9.04 -0.46 1.71
CA VAL A 66 9.32 0.47 0.61
C VAL A 66 8.57 1.76 0.93
N ILE A 67 9.28 2.85 1.10
CA ILE A 67 8.71 4.13 1.51
C ILE A 67 8.85 5.15 0.37
N SER A 68 7.86 6.01 0.21
CA SER A 68 7.87 7.04 -0.82
C SER A 68 7.30 8.37 -0.28
N HIS A 69 8.02 9.47 -0.53
CA HIS A 69 7.50 10.80 -0.24
C HIS A 69 6.33 11.11 -1.18
N GLY A 70 5.17 11.45 -0.62
CA GLY A 70 3.99 11.83 -1.39
C GLY A 70 4.14 13.19 -2.03
N MET A 71 4.21 13.26 -3.36
CA MET A 71 4.42 14.48 -4.12
C MET A 71 3.11 15.01 -4.71
N ILE A 72 2.80 16.28 -4.43
CA ILE A 72 1.60 16.99 -4.92
C ILE A 72 1.98 18.41 -5.26
N ASP A 73 1.87 18.84 -6.51
CA ASP A 73 2.22 20.19 -6.91
C ASP A 73 1.04 21.06 -7.40
N PHE A 74 -0.06 20.46 -7.85
CA PHE A 74 -1.21 21.18 -8.41
C PHE A 74 -0.80 22.24 -9.46
N ASP A 75 0.12 21.89 -10.36
CA ASP A 75 0.71 22.77 -11.39
C ASP A 75 1.47 23.99 -10.81
N ASP A 76 1.92 23.95 -9.55
CA ASP A 76 2.76 24.97 -8.92
C ASP A 76 4.24 24.60 -9.03
N GLU A 77 5.01 25.42 -9.76
CA GLU A 77 6.43 25.18 -10.06
C GLU A 77 7.31 25.20 -8.80
N GLU A 78 7.00 26.02 -7.80
CA GLU A 78 7.79 26.08 -6.56
C GLU A 78 7.50 24.87 -5.66
N LYS A 79 6.25 24.41 -5.62
CA LYS A 79 5.91 23.14 -4.96
C LYS A 79 6.59 21.96 -5.64
N LYS A 80 6.51 21.86 -6.96
CA LYS A 80 7.22 20.83 -7.72
C LYS A 80 8.69 20.73 -7.35
N LYS A 81 9.41 21.87 -7.33
CA LYS A 81 10.83 21.90 -6.93
C LYS A 81 11.05 21.44 -5.49
N ALA A 82 10.15 21.81 -4.58
CA ALA A 82 10.22 21.40 -3.19
C ALA A 82 10.02 19.88 -3.03
N GLU A 83 9.02 19.31 -3.72
CA GLU A 83 8.70 17.88 -3.70
C GLU A 83 9.84 17.02 -4.28
N ILE A 84 10.42 17.43 -5.40
CA ILE A 84 11.58 16.74 -5.99
C ILE A 84 12.82 16.84 -5.08
N LYS A 85 13.05 17.98 -4.46
CA LYS A 85 14.16 18.15 -3.52
C LYS A 85 13.99 17.27 -2.30
N GLU A 86 12.79 17.17 -1.77
CA GLU A 86 12.49 16.31 -0.61
C GLU A 86 12.64 14.82 -0.99
N SER A 87 12.12 14.40 -2.13
CA SER A 87 12.30 13.04 -2.62
C SER A 87 13.78 12.66 -2.75
N LYS A 88 14.61 13.53 -3.33
CA LYS A 88 16.06 13.33 -3.41
C LYS A 88 16.72 13.24 -2.02
N ARG A 89 16.23 14.02 -1.03
CA ARG A 89 16.68 13.96 0.36
C ARG A 89 16.36 12.60 0.98
N ILE A 90 15.12 12.11 0.80
CA ILE A 90 14.66 10.82 1.31
C ILE A 90 15.44 9.66 0.68
N ILE A 91 15.64 9.67 -0.65
CA ILE A 91 16.47 8.67 -1.33
C ILE A 91 17.85 8.60 -0.67
N LYS A 92 18.53 9.73 -0.54
CA LYS A 92 19.88 9.79 0.03
C LYS A 92 19.95 9.35 1.48
N LYS A 93 18.92 9.69 2.28
CA LYS A 93 18.91 9.45 3.74
C LYS A 93 18.47 8.04 4.09
N CYS A 94 17.44 7.52 3.40
CA CYS A 94 16.70 6.37 3.86
C CYS A 94 16.91 5.10 3.03
N HIS A 95 17.32 5.21 1.74
CA HIS A 95 17.49 4.02 0.91
C HIS A 95 18.62 3.15 1.44
N GLY A 96 18.30 1.88 1.76
CA GLY A 96 19.23 0.93 2.35
C GLY A 96 19.35 0.99 3.89
N MET A 97 18.59 1.84 4.58
CA MET A 97 18.53 1.84 6.05
C MET A 97 18.08 0.49 6.62
N ALA A 98 18.30 0.29 7.92
CA ALA A 98 17.91 -0.90 8.67
C ALA A 98 18.43 -2.20 8.00
N ASP A 99 19.72 -2.23 7.65
CA ASP A 99 20.38 -3.35 6.99
C ASP A 99 19.72 -3.77 5.66
N GLY A 100 19.21 -2.77 4.91
CA GLY A 100 18.56 -2.94 3.62
C GLY A 100 17.06 -3.27 3.69
N ARG A 101 16.45 -3.31 4.90
CA ARG A 101 15.01 -3.52 5.04
C ARG A 101 14.19 -2.31 4.59
N VAL A 102 14.75 -1.10 4.64
CA VAL A 102 14.11 0.10 4.10
C VAL A 102 14.62 0.37 2.69
N LYS A 103 13.73 0.33 1.72
CA LYS A 103 13.97 0.80 0.35
C LYS A 103 13.12 2.05 0.09
N VAL A 104 13.51 2.87 -0.87
CA VAL A 104 12.78 4.09 -1.25
C VAL A 104 12.25 3.92 -2.67
N ALA A 105 11.00 4.32 -2.86
CA ALA A 105 10.38 4.52 -4.17
C ALA A 105 10.03 6.00 -4.36
N LEU A 106 9.60 6.40 -5.55
CA LEU A 106 9.08 7.73 -5.83
C LEU A 106 7.54 7.71 -5.75
N GLY A 107 6.96 8.72 -5.09
CA GLY A 107 5.54 8.75 -4.74
C GLY A 107 4.78 9.94 -5.35
N PRO A 108 4.68 10.14 -6.68
CA PRO A 108 3.75 11.11 -7.23
C PRO A 108 2.33 10.66 -6.88
N HIS A 109 1.55 11.53 -6.21
CA HIS A 109 0.27 11.13 -5.60
C HIS A 109 -0.69 10.54 -6.64
N SER A 110 -1.00 11.31 -7.70
CA SER A 110 -1.95 10.87 -8.73
C SER A 110 -1.85 11.75 -9.99
N PRO A 111 -2.40 11.32 -11.15
CA PRO A 111 -2.39 12.12 -12.38
C PRO A 111 -3.20 13.41 -12.31
N TYR A 112 -4.14 13.57 -11.35
CA TYR A 112 -4.95 14.77 -11.22
C TYR A 112 -4.38 15.80 -10.24
N THR A 113 -3.48 15.40 -9.36
CA THR A 113 -2.82 16.26 -8.37
C THR A 113 -1.38 16.62 -8.73
N CYS A 114 -0.81 15.90 -9.70
CA CYS A 114 0.54 16.12 -10.19
C CYS A 114 0.52 16.76 -11.58
N SER A 115 1.37 17.76 -11.78
CA SER A 115 1.59 18.32 -13.12
C SER A 115 2.28 17.30 -14.04
N ARG A 116 2.16 17.53 -15.34
CA ARG A 116 2.89 16.73 -16.35
C ARG A 116 4.38 16.80 -16.11
N GLU A 117 4.89 17.99 -15.85
CA GLU A 117 6.30 18.26 -15.62
C GLU A 117 6.84 17.53 -14.38
N LEU A 118 6.04 17.44 -13.31
CA LEU A 118 6.40 16.65 -12.13
C LEU A 118 6.45 15.16 -12.47
N LEU A 119 5.46 14.62 -13.18
CA LEU A 119 5.44 13.21 -13.58
C LEU A 119 6.63 12.85 -14.49
N GLU A 120 6.97 13.70 -15.47
CA GLU A 120 8.11 13.49 -16.34
C GLU A 120 9.45 13.55 -15.57
N GLU A 121 9.59 14.47 -14.59
CA GLU A 121 10.79 14.55 -13.75
C GLU A 121 10.89 13.34 -12.80
N VAL A 122 9.78 12.88 -12.23
CA VAL A 122 9.72 11.65 -11.43
C VAL A 122 10.14 10.44 -12.26
N ARG A 123 9.68 10.29 -13.51
CA ARG A 123 10.09 9.21 -14.40
C ARG A 123 11.60 9.25 -14.63
N SER A 124 12.14 10.42 -14.96
CA SER A 124 13.58 10.59 -15.15
C SER A 124 14.40 10.24 -13.92
N LEU A 125 13.92 10.62 -12.74
CA LEU A 125 14.58 10.34 -11.46
C LEU A 125 14.52 8.83 -11.11
N ALA A 126 13.40 8.16 -11.42
CA ALA A 126 13.28 6.72 -11.26
C ALA A 126 14.26 5.97 -12.17
N ASP A 127 14.37 6.36 -13.42
CA ASP A 127 15.33 5.77 -14.39
C ASP A 127 16.79 5.99 -13.94
N GLU A 128 17.14 7.19 -13.46
CA GLU A 128 18.49 7.54 -13.01
C GLU A 128 18.94 6.68 -11.81
N HIS A 129 18.01 6.41 -10.89
CA HIS A 129 18.33 5.71 -9.64
C HIS A 129 17.90 4.23 -9.60
N GLY A 130 17.21 3.74 -10.64
CA GLY A 130 16.65 2.38 -10.67
C GLY A 130 15.58 2.14 -9.60
N LEU A 131 14.72 3.14 -9.35
CA LEU A 131 13.70 3.10 -8.30
C LEU A 131 12.32 2.77 -8.87
N PHE A 132 11.49 2.15 -8.03
CA PHE A 132 10.07 1.98 -8.29
C PHE A 132 9.31 3.31 -8.13
N ILE A 133 8.16 3.39 -8.81
CA ILE A 133 7.20 4.49 -8.67
C ILE A 133 5.91 3.93 -8.06
N HIS A 134 5.42 4.56 -7.01
CA HIS A 134 4.11 4.30 -6.41
C HIS A 134 3.17 5.45 -6.74
N ILE A 135 1.99 5.17 -7.31
CA ILE A 135 1.03 6.19 -7.75
C ILE A 135 -0.40 5.67 -7.60
N HIS A 136 -1.36 6.55 -7.23
CA HIS A 136 -2.80 6.24 -7.25
C HIS A 136 -3.37 6.56 -8.63
N VAL A 137 -4.10 5.62 -9.25
CA VAL A 137 -4.63 5.82 -10.61
C VAL A 137 -6.00 5.20 -10.78
N ALA A 138 -6.90 5.98 -11.35
CA ALA A 138 -8.26 5.57 -11.73
C ALA A 138 -9.07 5.01 -10.54
N GLU A 139 -8.92 5.63 -9.36
CA GLU A 139 -9.63 5.24 -8.16
C GLU A 139 -11.12 5.58 -8.26
N THR A 140 -11.45 6.82 -8.64
CA THR A 140 -12.83 7.30 -8.74
C THR A 140 -13.22 7.68 -10.15
N LYS A 141 -14.53 7.73 -10.41
CA LYS A 141 -15.04 8.26 -11.69
C LYS A 141 -14.71 9.73 -11.88
N ASP A 142 -14.67 10.48 -10.78
CA ASP A 142 -14.39 11.91 -10.80
C ASP A 142 -12.93 12.16 -11.17
N GLU A 143 -11.98 11.40 -10.64
CA GLU A 143 -10.58 11.42 -11.10
C GLU A 143 -10.49 11.16 -12.61
N VAL A 144 -11.11 10.07 -13.09
CA VAL A 144 -11.09 9.74 -14.53
C VAL A 144 -11.66 10.87 -15.37
N ARG A 145 -12.72 11.54 -14.90
CA ARG A 145 -13.30 12.70 -15.58
C ARG A 145 -12.34 13.90 -15.57
N GLN A 146 -11.77 14.26 -14.43
CA GLN A 146 -10.84 15.40 -14.28
C GLN A 146 -9.60 15.24 -15.17
N VAL A 147 -8.97 14.06 -15.15
CA VAL A 147 -7.81 13.78 -16.02
C VAL A 147 -8.18 13.87 -17.49
N LYS A 148 -9.36 13.33 -17.88
CA LYS A 148 -9.82 13.40 -19.26
C LYS A 148 -10.16 14.83 -19.70
N GLU A 149 -10.74 15.65 -18.82
CA GLU A 149 -11.02 17.06 -19.09
C GLU A 149 -9.73 17.87 -19.22
N LYS A 150 -8.73 17.59 -18.38
CA LYS A 150 -7.45 18.32 -18.37
C LYS A 150 -6.52 17.93 -19.53
N TYR A 151 -6.42 16.62 -19.83
CA TYR A 151 -5.40 16.09 -20.74
C TYR A 151 -5.97 15.44 -22.01
N GLY A 152 -7.31 15.33 -22.15
CA GLY A 152 -7.96 14.71 -23.31
C GLY A 152 -8.09 13.19 -23.23
N GLU A 153 -7.31 12.52 -22.40
CA GLU A 153 -7.20 11.07 -22.30
C GLU A 153 -7.57 10.54 -20.91
N ARG A 154 -7.84 9.24 -20.81
CA ARG A 154 -8.05 8.55 -19.55
C ARG A 154 -6.73 8.40 -18.76
N PRO A 155 -6.77 8.24 -17.43
CA PRO A 155 -5.56 8.30 -16.60
C PRO A 155 -4.40 7.40 -17.07
N PHE A 156 -4.63 6.13 -17.34
CA PHE A 156 -3.56 5.24 -17.78
C PHE A 156 -3.11 5.51 -19.22
N THR A 157 -4.03 5.90 -20.10
CA THR A 157 -3.67 6.30 -21.48
C THR A 157 -2.80 7.55 -21.45
N TYR A 158 -3.17 8.56 -20.68
CA TYR A 158 -2.36 9.76 -20.47
C TYR A 158 -0.97 9.46 -19.92
N LEU A 159 -0.86 8.63 -18.88
CA LEU A 159 0.43 8.23 -18.31
C LEU A 159 1.31 7.49 -19.33
N ASP A 160 0.70 6.69 -20.20
CA ASP A 160 1.43 6.03 -21.28
C ASP A 160 1.94 7.01 -22.35
N GLU A 161 1.12 7.98 -22.75
CA GLU A 161 1.49 9.01 -23.73
C GLU A 161 2.70 9.84 -23.31
N ILE A 162 2.83 10.12 -22.01
CA ILE A 162 4.00 10.84 -21.45
C ILE A 162 5.18 9.91 -21.14
N GLY A 163 5.08 8.61 -21.47
CA GLY A 163 6.15 7.63 -21.23
C GLY A 163 6.35 7.25 -19.77
N PHE A 164 5.34 7.44 -18.92
CA PHE A 164 5.45 7.22 -17.47
C PHE A 164 5.35 5.75 -17.06
N LEU A 165 4.58 4.94 -17.81
CA LEU A 165 4.31 3.54 -17.47
C LEU A 165 5.48 2.61 -17.73
N GLY A 166 5.75 1.70 -16.79
CA GLY A 166 6.82 0.69 -16.91
C GLY A 166 6.64 -0.45 -15.91
N GLU A 167 7.52 -1.44 -15.96
CA GLU A 167 7.54 -2.59 -15.04
C GLU A 167 7.85 -2.20 -13.59
N ASP A 168 8.38 -1.03 -13.37
CA ASP A 168 8.72 -0.42 -12.10
C ASP A 168 7.61 0.48 -11.53
N VAL A 169 6.46 0.57 -12.21
CA VAL A 169 5.30 1.31 -11.74
C VAL A 169 4.35 0.40 -10.97
N ILE A 170 4.02 0.83 -9.74
CA ILE A 170 2.99 0.23 -8.88
C ILE A 170 1.83 1.20 -8.82
N ALA A 171 0.71 0.86 -9.47
CA ALA A 171 -0.49 1.67 -9.48
C ALA A 171 -1.50 1.11 -8.45
N ALA A 172 -1.87 1.95 -7.48
CA ALA A 172 -2.90 1.63 -6.49
C ALA A 172 -4.30 1.87 -7.06
N HIS A 173 -5.26 1.12 -6.54
CA HIS A 173 -6.69 1.12 -6.80
C HIS A 173 -7.11 0.54 -8.16
N ALA A 174 -6.84 1.19 -9.28
CA ALA A 174 -7.21 0.73 -10.62
C ALA A 174 -8.69 0.26 -10.71
N VAL A 175 -9.63 1.09 -10.19
CA VAL A 175 -11.06 0.75 -10.08
C VAL A 175 -11.78 0.95 -11.41
N TRP A 176 -11.54 2.11 -12.04
CA TRP A 176 -12.26 2.54 -13.24
C TRP A 176 -11.41 2.41 -14.50
N LEU A 177 -11.26 1.17 -14.97
CA LEU A 177 -10.50 0.82 -16.17
C LEU A 177 -11.40 0.55 -17.37
N SER A 178 -10.90 0.88 -18.56
CA SER A 178 -11.40 0.36 -19.84
C SER A 178 -10.66 -0.92 -20.23
N SER A 179 -11.25 -1.73 -21.10
CA SER A 179 -10.57 -2.93 -21.62
C SER A 179 -9.27 -2.59 -22.36
N SER A 180 -9.20 -1.45 -23.06
CA SER A 180 -7.97 -0.98 -23.69
C SER A 180 -6.86 -0.65 -22.69
N GLU A 181 -7.20 -0.02 -21.56
CA GLU A 181 -6.24 0.26 -20.48
C GLU A 181 -5.73 -1.05 -19.83
N ILE A 182 -6.57 -2.07 -19.67
CA ILE A 182 -6.13 -3.38 -19.17
C ILE A 182 -5.06 -4.01 -20.08
N HIS A 183 -5.26 -3.95 -21.40
CA HIS A 183 -4.27 -4.43 -22.36
C HIS A 183 -2.99 -3.60 -22.35
N LEU A 184 -3.12 -2.28 -22.23
CA LEU A 184 -2.01 -1.35 -22.12
C LEU A 184 -1.15 -1.66 -20.88
N LEU A 185 -1.76 -1.75 -19.70
CA LEU A 185 -1.09 -2.07 -18.44
C LEU A 185 -0.31 -3.39 -18.54
N LYS A 186 -0.92 -4.41 -19.16
CA LYS A 186 -0.24 -5.69 -19.40
C LYS A 186 0.97 -5.53 -20.30
N SER A 187 0.85 -4.76 -21.40
CA SER A 187 1.94 -4.56 -22.34
C SER A 187 3.13 -3.78 -21.75
N ARG A 188 2.87 -2.90 -20.78
CA ARG A 188 3.88 -2.11 -20.06
C ARG A 188 4.42 -2.82 -18.80
N GLY A 189 3.83 -3.96 -18.41
CA GLY A 189 4.26 -4.70 -17.22
C GLY A 189 3.94 -4.02 -15.88
N VAL A 190 3.02 -3.04 -15.88
CA VAL A 190 2.59 -2.31 -14.66
C VAL A 190 2.09 -3.27 -13.60
N LYS A 191 2.49 -3.03 -12.34
CA LYS A 191 2.01 -3.77 -11.18
C LYS A 191 0.82 -3.02 -10.55
N LEU A 192 -0.12 -3.77 -9.99
CA LEU A 192 -1.31 -3.18 -9.39
C LEU A 192 -1.41 -3.54 -7.91
N SER A 193 -1.82 -2.57 -7.08
CA SER A 193 -2.25 -2.80 -5.70
C SER A 193 -3.77 -2.65 -5.61
N HIS A 194 -4.45 -3.73 -5.25
CA HIS A 194 -5.89 -3.72 -5.01
C HIS A 194 -6.16 -3.44 -3.53
N ASN A 195 -6.94 -2.40 -3.26
CA ASN A 195 -7.24 -1.90 -1.92
C ASN A 195 -8.77 -2.00 -1.67
N PRO A 196 -9.31 -3.23 -1.48
CA PRO A 196 -10.75 -3.44 -1.53
C PRO A 196 -11.54 -2.74 -0.43
N THR A 197 -11.04 -2.74 0.81
CA THR A 197 -11.75 -2.12 1.94
C THR A 197 -11.83 -0.61 1.78
N SER A 198 -10.72 0.05 1.46
CA SER A 198 -10.69 1.49 1.16
C SER A 198 -11.65 1.85 0.02
N ASN A 199 -11.57 1.13 -1.10
CA ASN A 199 -12.44 1.36 -2.26
C ASN A 199 -13.93 1.21 -1.91
N MET A 200 -14.28 0.30 -1.03
CA MET A 200 -15.66 0.08 -0.57
C MET A 200 -16.09 1.14 0.46
N LYS A 201 -15.23 1.46 1.42
CA LYS A 201 -15.50 2.45 2.45
C LYS A 201 -15.74 3.85 1.86
N LEU A 202 -14.89 4.27 0.92
CA LEU A 202 -15.01 5.55 0.22
C LEU A 202 -16.01 5.52 -0.95
N ALA A 203 -16.64 4.36 -1.19
CA ALA A 203 -17.55 4.13 -2.32
C ALA A 203 -16.92 4.47 -3.68
N SER A 204 -15.60 4.33 -3.81
CA SER A 204 -14.85 4.52 -5.06
C SER A 204 -15.28 3.52 -6.13
N GLY A 205 -15.65 2.30 -5.73
CA GLY A 205 -16.15 1.24 -6.59
C GLY A 205 -15.46 -0.11 -6.34
N ILE A 206 -15.64 -1.06 -7.24
CA ILE A 206 -14.98 -2.37 -7.16
C ILE A 206 -14.07 -2.55 -8.40
N SER A 207 -12.77 -2.63 -8.20
CA SER A 207 -11.78 -2.89 -9.26
C SER A 207 -12.08 -4.21 -10.00
N PRO A 208 -11.83 -4.35 -11.30
CA PRO A 208 -12.07 -5.56 -12.07
C PRO A 208 -10.96 -6.63 -11.88
N VAL A 209 -10.60 -6.93 -10.63
CA VAL A 209 -9.42 -7.77 -10.28
C VAL A 209 -9.42 -9.14 -10.95
N ASN A 210 -10.60 -9.78 -11.03
CA ASN A 210 -10.70 -11.07 -11.70
C ASN A 210 -10.33 -10.99 -13.20
N GLU A 211 -10.71 -9.92 -13.87
CA GLU A 211 -10.35 -9.65 -15.28
C GLU A 211 -8.86 -9.31 -15.41
N LEU A 212 -8.32 -8.48 -14.51
CA LEU A 212 -6.90 -8.11 -14.47
C LEU A 212 -5.99 -9.33 -14.35
N ILE A 213 -6.28 -10.22 -13.39
CA ILE A 213 -5.51 -11.47 -13.19
C ILE A 213 -5.64 -12.40 -14.39
N ASN A 214 -6.85 -12.56 -14.94
CA ASN A 214 -7.08 -13.40 -16.12
C ASN A 214 -6.35 -12.86 -17.36
N SER A 215 -6.10 -11.56 -17.42
CA SER A 215 -5.27 -10.92 -18.47
C SER A 215 -3.77 -11.11 -18.20
N GLY A 216 -3.38 -11.72 -17.08
CA GLY A 216 -1.99 -12.00 -16.70
C GLY A 216 -1.25 -10.78 -16.11
N LEU A 217 -1.97 -9.83 -15.53
CA LEU A 217 -1.39 -8.73 -14.75
C LEU A 217 -0.98 -9.21 -13.36
N CYS A 218 0.10 -8.65 -12.83
CA CYS A 218 0.48 -8.81 -11.43
C CYS A 218 -0.40 -7.90 -10.57
N VAL A 219 -1.28 -8.50 -9.78
CA VAL A 219 -2.13 -7.78 -8.82
C VAL A 219 -1.77 -8.24 -7.41
N SER A 220 -1.38 -7.30 -6.55
CA SER A 220 -1.15 -7.47 -5.12
C SER A 220 -2.34 -6.95 -4.31
N LEU A 221 -2.31 -7.12 -2.99
CA LEU A 221 -3.24 -6.52 -2.05
C LEU A 221 -2.57 -5.41 -1.25
N GLY A 222 -3.34 -4.39 -0.90
CA GLY A 222 -2.98 -3.35 0.05
C GLY A 222 -4.17 -2.97 0.92
N THR A 223 -3.89 -2.55 2.15
CA THR A 223 -4.90 -2.03 3.07
C THR A 223 -5.30 -0.59 2.76
N ASP A 224 -4.44 0.14 2.04
CA ASP A 224 -4.43 1.60 2.04
C ASP A 224 -4.13 2.15 3.45
N GLY A 225 -4.19 3.45 3.67
CA GLY A 225 -3.97 4.04 4.98
C GLY A 225 -5.09 3.73 5.97
N ALA A 226 -4.78 3.70 7.27
CA ALA A 226 -5.76 3.45 8.32
C ALA A 226 -6.91 4.48 8.32
N ALA A 227 -6.69 5.69 7.81
CA ALA A 227 -7.74 6.71 7.68
C ALA A 227 -8.83 6.33 6.67
N SER A 228 -8.48 5.59 5.60
CA SER A 228 -9.40 5.15 4.56
C SER A 228 -9.89 3.70 4.72
N ASN A 229 -9.32 2.94 5.68
CA ASN A 229 -9.68 1.53 5.94
C ASN A 229 -10.20 1.30 7.37
N ASN A 230 -9.65 1.97 8.38
CA ASN A 230 -9.80 1.78 9.83
C ASN A 230 -8.98 0.63 10.43
N ASN A 231 -8.30 -0.18 9.64
CA ASN A 231 -7.30 -1.15 10.12
C ASN A 231 -6.20 -1.41 9.07
N LEU A 232 -5.16 -2.15 9.49
CA LEU A 232 -4.04 -2.59 8.65
C LEU A 232 -3.92 -4.12 8.65
N ASP A 233 -5.07 -4.83 8.69
CA ASP A 233 -5.16 -6.29 8.75
C ASP A 233 -5.25 -6.90 7.34
N MET A 234 -4.14 -7.44 6.83
CA MET A 234 -4.08 -8.11 5.53
C MET A 234 -4.91 -9.41 5.47
N ILE A 235 -5.19 -10.06 6.61
CA ILE A 235 -6.06 -11.24 6.66
C ILE A 235 -7.50 -10.84 6.34
N GLU A 236 -7.97 -9.70 6.88
CA GLU A 236 -9.28 -9.16 6.55
C GLU A 236 -9.36 -8.72 5.09
N GLU A 237 -8.33 -8.03 4.57
CA GLU A 237 -8.26 -7.62 3.17
C GLU A 237 -8.41 -8.79 2.20
N MET A 238 -7.79 -9.93 2.50
CA MET A 238 -7.96 -11.14 1.69
C MET A 238 -9.42 -11.57 1.58
N LYS A 239 -10.15 -11.56 2.69
CA LYS A 239 -11.57 -11.94 2.72
C LYS A 239 -12.43 -10.99 1.91
N ILE A 240 -12.23 -9.70 2.10
CA ILE A 240 -12.99 -8.65 1.40
C ILE A 240 -12.70 -8.71 -0.10
N ALA A 241 -11.43 -8.85 -0.51
CA ALA A 241 -11.05 -9.02 -1.91
C ALA A 241 -11.78 -10.22 -2.55
N ALA A 242 -11.75 -11.39 -1.92
CA ALA A 242 -12.42 -12.58 -2.43
C ALA A 242 -13.93 -12.39 -2.58
N LEU A 243 -14.60 -11.87 -1.54
CA LEU A 243 -16.06 -11.74 -1.51
C LEU A 243 -16.57 -10.66 -2.47
N SER A 244 -15.90 -9.50 -2.54
CA SER A 244 -16.27 -8.42 -3.45
C SER A 244 -16.22 -8.85 -4.92
N GLN A 245 -15.21 -9.63 -5.31
CA GLN A 245 -15.11 -10.13 -6.68
C GLN A 245 -16.16 -11.18 -7.02
N LYS A 246 -16.57 -12.02 -6.07
CA LYS A 246 -17.67 -12.99 -6.29
C LYS A 246 -18.99 -12.27 -6.57
N ILE A 247 -19.29 -11.23 -5.83
CA ILE A 247 -20.50 -10.42 -6.05
C ILE A 247 -20.39 -9.63 -7.35
N LYS A 248 -19.25 -8.95 -7.61
CA LYS A 248 -19.06 -8.20 -8.86
C LYS A 248 -19.28 -9.06 -10.11
N ASN A 249 -18.78 -10.30 -10.09
CA ASN A 249 -18.84 -11.21 -11.24
C ASN A 249 -20.06 -12.16 -11.21
N MET A 250 -20.90 -12.10 -10.17
CA MET A 250 -22.01 -13.05 -9.94
C MET A 250 -21.56 -14.52 -10.08
N SER A 251 -20.34 -14.80 -9.62
CA SER A 251 -19.71 -16.13 -9.73
C SER A 251 -19.02 -16.52 -8.43
N PRO A 252 -19.35 -17.69 -7.83
CA PRO A 252 -18.67 -18.14 -6.61
C PRO A 252 -17.22 -18.58 -6.84
N THR A 253 -16.81 -18.75 -8.09
CA THR A 253 -15.45 -19.14 -8.47
C THR A 253 -14.57 -17.96 -8.84
N ALA A 254 -15.12 -16.75 -8.96
CA ALA A 254 -14.34 -15.55 -9.20
C ALA A 254 -13.38 -15.31 -8.02
N LEU A 255 -12.13 -15.07 -8.32
CA LEU A 255 -11.04 -14.81 -7.38
C LEU A 255 -11.02 -15.80 -6.21
N ASP A 256 -10.53 -17.01 -6.46
CA ASP A 256 -10.45 -18.07 -5.46
C ASP A 256 -9.43 -17.78 -4.35
N ALA A 257 -9.56 -18.52 -3.22
CA ALA A 257 -8.73 -18.30 -2.04
C ALA A 257 -7.21 -18.45 -2.30
N GLY A 258 -6.82 -19.40 -3.16
CA GLY A 258 -5.40 -19.60 -3.49
C GLY A 258 -4.82 -18.40 -4.25
N THR A 259 -5.59 -17.81 -5.14
CA THR A 259 -5.23 -16.62 -5.89
C THR A 259 -5.12 -15.40 -4.97
N VAL A 260 -6.10 -15.20 -4.09
CA VAL A 260 -6.06 -14.09 -3.10
C VAL A 260 -4.87 -14.22 -2.16
N PHE A 261 -4.58 -15.43 -1.68
CA PHE A 261 -3.42 -15.66 -0.84
C PHE A 261 -2.11 -15.29 -1.54
N LYS A 262 -1.99 -15.59 -2.84
CA LYS A 262 -0.83 -15.14 -3.64
C LYS A 262 -0.77 -13.62 -3.77
N MET A 263 -1.90 -12.94 -3.89
CA MET A 263 -1.95 -11.46 -3.93
C MET A 263 -1.40 -10.84 -2.66
N ALA A 264 -1.65 -11.44 -1.50
CA ALA A 264 -1.16 -10.98 -0.19
C ALA A 264 0.30 -11.40 0.10
N THR A 265 0.93 -12.22 -0.75
CA THR A 265 2.26 -12.77 -0.52
C THR A 265 3.17 -12.57 -1.73
N ILE A 266 3.34 -13.58 -2.58
CA ILE A 266 4.31 -13.56 -3.69
C ILE A 266 4.03 -12.46 -4.73
N ASN A 267 2.76 -12.10 -4.98
CA ASN A 267 2.46 -11.01 -5.90
C ASN A 267 2.85 -9.66 -5.30
N GLY A 268 2.66 -9.45 -3.98
CA GLY A 268 3.17 -8.27 -3.28
C GLY A 268 4.69 -8.17 -3.38
N ALA A 269 5.39 -9.27 -3.14
CA ALA A 269 6.84 -9.34 -3.30
C ALA A 269 7.27 -9.04 -4.76
N ALA A 270 6.55 -9.59 -5.74
CA ALA A 270 6.83 -9.34 -7.16
C ALA A 270 6.56 -7.87 -7.56
N ALA A 271 5.50 -7.26 -7.01
CA ALA A 271 5.20 -5.86 -7.25
C ALA A 271 6.32 -4.94 -6.74
N LEU A 272 6.95 -5.30 -5.63
CA LEU A 272 8.06 -4.57 -5.03
C LEU A 272 9.46 -4.98 -5.56
N GLY A 273 9.53 -5.86 -6.58
CA GLY A 273 10.79 -6.36 -7.11
C GLY A 273 11.58 -7.24 -6.13
N MET A 274 10.90 -7.89 -5.18
CA MET A 274 11.50 -8.71 -4.12
C MET A 274 11.09 -10.20 -4.20
N ALA A 275 10.54 -10.67 -5.32
CA ALA A 275 10.05 -12.05 -5.44
C ALA A 275 11.14 -13.12 -5.24
N ASP A 276 12.39 -12.78 -5.51
CA ASP A 276 13.54 -13.66 -5.27
C ASP A 276 14.02 -13.66 -3.80
N GLU A 277 13.58 -12.65 -3.01
CA GLU A 277 13.98 -12.47 -1.62
C GLU A 277 12.92 -12.96 -0.63
N ILE A 278 11.62 -12.66 -0.87
CA ILE A 278 10.48 -12.89 0.03
C ILE A 278 9.25 -13.38 -0.72
N GLY A 279 8.14 -13.61 0.00
CA GLY A 279 6.82 -13.94 -0.57
C GLY A 279 6.55 -15.44 -0.70
N THR A 280 7.57 -16.29 -0.59
CA THR A 280 7.44 -17.76 -0.54
C THR A 280 8.42 -18.34 0.47
N ILE A 281 8.13 -19.55 0.99
CA ILE A 281 9.03 -20.29 1.90
C ILE A 281 9.89 -21.21 1.04
N GLU A 282 11.08 -20.74 0.71
CA GLU A 282 12.06 -21.45 -0.12
C GLU A 282 13.47 -21.28 0.45
N ALA A 283 14.36 -22.26 0.17
CA ALA A 283 15.75 -22.14 0.54
C ALA A 283 16.40 -20.92 -0.11
N ASN A 284 17.27 -20.24 0.63
CA ASN A 284 17.98 -19.02 0.24
C ASN A 284 17.13 -17.73 0.17
N LYS A 285 15.84 -17.78 0.48
CA LYS A 285 15.04 -16.58 0.73
C LYS A 285 15.16 -16.12 2.16
N LYS A 286 14.85 -14.85 2.39
CA LYS A 286 14.79 -14.27 3.73
C LYS A 286 13.67 -14.90 4.54
N ALA A 287 13.88 -15.04 5.83
CA ALA A 287 12.88 -15.57 6.74
C ALA A 287 11.88 -14.47 7.13
N ASP A 288 10.94 -14.22 6.24
CA ASP A 288 9.77 -13.37 6.45
C ASP A 288 8.56 -14.30 6.62
N LEU A 289 8.13 -14.56 7.87
CA LEU A 289 7.19 -15.62 8.21
C LEU A 289 6.13 -15.13 9.20
N ALA A 290 4.89 -15.56 9.02
CA ALA A 290 3.82 -15.44 9.99
C ALA A 290 3.30 -16.83 10.37
N LEU A 291 3.28 -17.13 11.67
CA LEU A 291 2.79 -18.40 12.21
C LEU A 291 1.39 -18.17 12.79
N ILE A 292 0.44 -18.97 12.31
CA ILE A 292 -0.97 -18.90 12.73
C ILE A 292 -1.32 -20.05 13.67
N ASN A 293 -2.10 -19.74 14.71
CA ASN A 293 -2.65 -20.76 15.60
C ASN A 293 -3.89 -21.43 15.00
N THR A 294 -3.71 -22.62 14.46
CA THR A 294 -4.81 -23.38 13.85
C THR A 294 -5.73 -24.09 14.88
N LYS A 295 -5.39 -24.05 16.18
CA LYS A 295 -6.19 -24.64 17.27
C LYS A 295 -7.24 -23.67 17.81
N ARG A 296 -8.00 -23.04 16.93
CA ARG A 296 -9.10 -22.15 17.23
C ARG A 296 -10.42 -22.77 16.78
N SER A 297 -11.52 -22.47 17.46
CA SER A 297 -12.84 -23.03 17.16
C SER A 297 -13.27 -22.74 15.71
N HIS A 298 -13.08 -21.51 15.25
CA HIS A 298 -13.44 -21.07 13.88
C HIS A 298 -12.51 -21.60 12.79
N LEU A 299 -11.32 -22.13 13.13
CA LEU A 299 -10.38 -22.75 12.20
C LEU A 299 -10.44 -24.29 12.24
N THR A 300 -11.30 -24.88 13.09
CA THR A 300 -11.41 -26.32 13.28
C THR A 300 -12.66 -26.89 12.55
N PRO A 301 -12.53 -27.97 11.77
CA PRO A 301 -11.31 -28.73 11.46
C PRO A 301 -10.46 -28.07 10.37
N TRP A 302 -9.16 -28.02 10.58
CA TRP A 302 -8.20 -27.50 9.59
C TRP A 302 -8.05 -28.46 8.41
N ARG A 303 -8.45 -28.02 7.20
CA ARG A 303 -8.48 -28.87 5.99
C ARG A 303 -7.78 -28.24 4.79
N ASN A 304 -8.18 -27.03 4.42
CA ASN A 304 -7.63 -26.30 3.28
C ASN A 304 -7.01 -24.98 3.80
N PRO A 305 -5.68 -24.88 3.89
CA PRO A 305 -5.01 -23.70 4.42
C PRO A 305 -5.43 -22.39 3.78
N ALA A 306 -5.41 -22.29 2.46
CA ALA A 306 -5.76 -21.06 1.76
C ALA A 306 -7.22 -20.64 2.04
N SER A 307 -8.15 -21.58 2.02
CA SER A 307 -9.56 -21.31 2.31
C SER A 307 -9.78 -20.86 3.75
N HIS A 308 -9.09 -21.47 4.72
CA HIS A 308 -9.19 -21.06 6.12
C HIS A 308 -8.58 -19.68 6.35
N LEU A 309 -7.41 -19.40 5.77
CA LEU A 309 -6.76 -18.10 5.87
C LEU A 309 -7.64 -16.97 5.29
N VAL A 310 -8.20 -17.20 4.10
CA VAL A 310 -8.97 -16.15 3.40
C VAL A 310 -10.38 -15.98 3.98
N TYR A 311 -11.06 -17.06 4.40
CA TYR A 311 -12.48 -16.93 4.75
C TYR A 311 -12.80 -17.01 6.25
N ALA A 312 -11.92 -17.60 7.05
CA ALA A 312 -12.20 -17.91 8.44
C ALA A 312 -11.23 -17.23 9.43
N ALA A 313 -9.96 -17.06 9.07
CA ALA A 313 -8.97 -16.47 9.96
C ALA A 313 -9.17 -14.96 10.15
N SER A 314 -8.53 -14.43 11.19
CA SER A 314 -8.37 -13.01 11.49
C SER A 314 -6.93 -12.73 11.91
N GLY A 315 -6.49 -11.46 11.90
CA GLY A 315 -5.16 -11.08 12.37
C GLY A 315 -4.84 -11.57 13.79
N CYS A 316 -5.85 -11.64 14.67
CA CYS A 316 -5.69 -12.15 16.05
C CYS A 316 -5.31 -13.63 16.15
N ASP A 317 -5.35 -14.39 15.07
CA ASP A 317 -4.91 -15.79 15.03
C ASP A 317 -3.40 -15.94 14.78
N ILE A 318 -2.72 -14.85 14.43
CA ILE A 318 -1.26 -14.79 14.27
C ILE A 318 -0.61 -14.84 15.65
N GLU A 319 0.29 -15.80 15.86
CA GLU A 319 1.00 -15.96 17.12
C GLU A 319 2.45 -15.49 17.06
N THR A 320 3.12 -15.68 15.92
CA THR A 320 4.55 -15.34 15.77
C THR A 320 4.78 -14.70 14.43
N VAL A 321 5.57 -13.64 14.41
CA VAL A 321 5.99 -12.95 13.19
C VAL A 321 7.51 -12.81 13.20
N ILE A 322 8.11 -13.21 12.09
CA ILE A 322 9.55 -13.15 11.85
C ILE A 322 9.77 -12.31 10.59
N CYS A 323 10.66 -11.34 10.64
CA CYS A 323 11.07 -10.54 9.49
C CYS A 323 12.60 -10.54 9.40
N ASP A 324 13.11 -10.86 8.21
CA ASP A 324 14.55 -10.96 7.94
C ASP A 324 15.32 -11.86 8.95
N GLY A 325 14.63 -12.90 9.49
CA GLY A 325 15.15 -13.82 10.49
C GLY A 325 14.99 -13.37 11.95
N GLU A 326 14.59 -12.13 12.21
CA GLU A 326 14.36 -11.59 13.55
C GLU A 326 12.92 -11.82 14.00
N ILE A 327 12.72 -12.29 15.23
CA ILE A 327 11.38 -12.51 15.81
C ILE A 327 10.84 -11.17 16.31
N LEU A 328 9.86 -10.62 15.61
CA LEU A 328 9.21 -9.36 15.98
C LEU A 328 8.07 -9.55 17.00
N MET A 329 7.36 -10.66 16.89
CA MET A 329 6.29 -11.06 17.81
C MET A 329 6.38 -12.56 18.09
N GLU A 330 6.17 -12.97 19.33
CA GLU A 330 6.10 -14.38 19.74
C GLU A 330 4.98 -14.59 20.77
N ASN A 331 4.11 -15.57 20.52
CA ASN A 331 2.93 -15.86 21.35
C ASN A 331 2.04 -14.61 21.57
N GLY A 332 1.88 -13.79 20.50
CA GLY A 332 1.08 -12.57 20.51
C GLY A 332 1.72 -11.38 21.26
N LYS A 333 2.97 -11.50 21.70
CA LYS A 333 3.70 -10.43 22.41
C LYS A 333 4.84 -9.89 21.54
N LEU A 334 4.86 -8.58 21.37
CA LEU A 334 5.96 -7.89 20.69
C LEU A 334 7.28 -8.11 21.43
N LYS A 335 8.39 -8.15 20.68
CA LYS A 335 9.74 -8.38 21.21
C LYS A 335 10.58 -7.11 21.26
N SER A 336 10.43 -6.24 20.26
CA SER A 336 11.27 -5.04 20.12
C SER A 336 10.64 -3.79 20.75
N LEU A 337 9.34 -3.81 21.03
CA LEU A 337 8.58 -2.63 21.46
C LEU A 337 7.69 -2.92 22.67
N ASP A 338 7.50 -1.90 23.49
CA ASP A 338 6.41 -1.85 24.47
C ASP A 338 5.14 -1.32 23.80
N GLU A 339 4.17 -2.22 23.54
CA GLU A 339 2.90 -1.89 22.89
C GLU A 339 2.14 -0.77 23.63
N LYS A 340 2.18 -0.78 24.96
CA LYS A 340 1.49 0.23 25.77
C LYS A 340 2.12 1.61 25.54
N TYR A 341 3.42 1.69 25.52
CA TYR A 341 4.13 2.94 25.21
C TYR A 341 3.77 3.48 23.82
N VAL A 342 3.73 2.60 22.80
CA VAL A 342 3.36 3.00 21.44
C VAL A 342 1.94 3.55 21.37
N ILE A 343 0.98 2.91 22.06
CA ILE A 343 -0.41 3.38 22.14
C ILE A 343 -0.47 4.77 22.80
N GLU A 344 0.14 4.94 23.98
CA GLU A 344 0.16 6.22 24.70
C GLU A 344 0.81 7.34 23.88
N LEU A 345 1.90 7.03 23.15
CA LEU A 345 2.57 7.97 22.25
C LEU A 345 1.66 8.40 21.10
N ALA A 346 0.98 7.46 20.45
CA ALA A 346 0.08 7.73 19.34
C ALA A 346 -1.16 8.50 19.76
N GLU A 347 -1.76 8.16 20.91
CA GLU A 347 -2.88 8.91 21.50
C GLU A 347 -2.50 10.35 21.78
N SER A 348 -1.35 10.60 22.44
CA SER A 348 -0.86 11.95 22.73
C SER A 348 -0.59 12.74 21.45
N ALA A 349 0.01 12.12 20.44
CA ALA A 349 0.27 12.77 19.14
C ALA A 349 -1.04 13.13 18.41
N ALA A 350 -2.04 12.24 18.45
CA ALA A 350 -3.35 12.47 17.84
C ALA A 350 -4.11 13.61 18.55
N GLU A 351 -4.14 13.63 19.89
CA GLU A 351 -4.78 14.69 20.67
C GLU A 351 -4.16 16.06 20.38
N ASP A 352 -2.82 16.13 20.33
CA ASP A 352 -2.10 17.39 20.05
C ASP A 352 -2.37 17.85 18.61
N LEU A 353 -2.37 16.94 17.62
CA LEU A 353 -2.68 17.26 16.23
C LEU A 353 -4.11 17.79 16.07
N ILE A 354 -5.10 17.08 16.65
CA ILE A 354 -6.52 17.46 16.58
C ILE A 354 -6.75 18.83 17.26
N SER A 355 -6.00 19.16 18.31
CA SER A 355 -6.12 20.45 18.99
C SER A 355 -5.68 21.65 18.16
N LYS A 356 -4.97 21.42 17.02
CA LYS A 356 -4.45 22.45 16.11
C LYS A 356 -5.36 22.68 14.89
N ALA A 357 -6.31 21.79 14.66
CA ALA A 357 -7.31 21.88 13.61
C ALA A 357 -8.60 22.51 14.13
#